data_0ea69d547062ce308f0d22cdb4c27843
#
_entry.id   0ea69d547062ce308f0d22cdb4c27843
#
_cell.length_a   1.000
_cell.length_b   1.000
_cell.length_c   1.000
_cell.angle_alpha   90.00
_cell.angle_beta   90.00
_cell.angle_gamma   90.00
#
_symmetry.space_group_name_H-M   'P 1'
#
loop_
_entity.id
_entity.type
_entity.pdbx_description
1 polymer ?
#
loop_
_entity_poly.entity_id
_entity_poly.type
_entity_poly.pdbx_seq_one_letter_code
_entity_poly.pdbx_strand_id
1 'polypeptide(L)'
;MLKGKTALVTGSTSGIGLGLAKALAREGANIVLNGFGDVEGPKAELQALGVKVVYHGADMSKPSEIEAMMTFAAAQFGRVDVLVNNAGIQHVARLEDFPPEKWDAVIAINLSSAFHATRLALPAMKAANWGRIINVASVHGLVASPEKSAYVAAKHGLVGLTKVVALENATTGVTCNAICPGWVLTPLVQKQVDARALAGKISNDEATRQLLGEKEPSMQFTTPEELGELAVFFCSPAANNVRGVAWNMDGGWAAQ
;
A
#
# COMPACT_ATOMS: atom_id res chain seq x y z
N MET A 1 20.16 -1.34 -5.40
CA MET A 1 19.41 -1.35 -6.69
C MET A 1 18.77 0.00 -6.99
N LEU A 2 18.23 0.69 -5.99
CA LEU A 2 17.48 1.94 -6.16
C LEU A 2 18.29 3.21 -5.80
N LYS A 3 19.62 3.14 -5.74
CA LYS A 3 20.47 4.29 -5.43
C LYS A 3 20.21 5.44 -6.40
N GLY A 4 19.93 6.64 -5.85
CA GLY A 4 19.58 7.83 -6.63
C GLY A 4 18.13 7.88 -7.13
N LYS A 5 17.30 6.87 -6.86
CA LYS A 5 15.86 6.85 -7.12
C LYS A 5 15.10 7.44 -5.92
N THR A 6 13.89 7.90 -6.18
CA THR A 6 12.99 8.43 -5.15
C THR A 6 11.74 7.58 -5.07
N ALA A 7 11.43 7.06 -3.89
CA ALA A 7 10.20 6.35 -3.59
C ALA A 7 9.27 7.24 -2.75
N LEU A 8 8.05 7.44 -3.23
CA LEU A 8 6.97 8.05 -2.47
C LEU A 8 6.03 6.94 -2.02
N VAL A 9 5.81 6.83 -0.70
CA VAL A 9 4.94 5.80 -0.12
C VAL A 9 3.84 6.49 0.68
N THR A 10 2.59 6.34 0.24
CA THR A 10 1.45 6.93 0.94
C THR A 10 1.06 6.08 2.15
N GLY A 11 0.66 6.73 3.27
CA GLY A 11 0.34 6.04 4.51
C GLY A 11 1.52 5.29 5.11
N SER A 12 2.72 5.88 5.10
CA SER A 12 3.99 5.22 5.42
C SER A 12 4.57 5.55 6.79
N THR A 13 3.82 6.24 7.65
CA THR A 13 4.24 6.51 9.04
C THR A 13 4.10 5.28 9.97
N SER A 14 3.49 4.18 9.51
CA SER A 14 3.34 2.96 10.30
C SER A 14 3.00 1.75 9.42
N GLY A 15 2.95 0.56 10.02
CA GLY A 15 2.40 -0.67 9.44
C GLY A 15 3.02 -1.05 8.10
N ILE A 16 2.16 -1.44 7.14
CA ILE A 16 2.58 -1.91 5.82
C ILE A 16 3.40 -0.83 5.10
N GLY A 17 2.91 0.41 5.07
CA GLY A 17 3.59 1.50 4.35
C GLY A 17 5.00 1.77 4.89
N LEU A 18 5.21 1.69 6.19
CA LEU A 18 6.55 1.83 6.79
C LEU A 18 7.46 0.65 6.42
N GLY A 19 6.94 -0.59 6.43
CA GLY A 19 7.70 -1.77 5.99
C GLY A 19 8.15 -1.65 4.53
N LEU A 20 7.25 -1.24 3.64
CA LEU A 20 7.55 -0.96 2.22
C LEU A 20 8.62 0.14 2.07
N ALA A 21 8.47 1.25 2.81
CA ALA A 21 9.44 2.34 2.79
C ALA A 21 10.84 1.89 3.27
N LYS A 22 10.90 1.07 4.33
CA LYS A 22 12.17 0.50 4.84
C LYS A 22 12.84 -0.41 3.82
N ALA A 23 12.10 -1.29 3.16
CA ALA A 23 12.65 -2.18 2.15
C ALA A 23 13.23 -1.39 0.95
N LEU A 24 12.49 -0.40 0.44
CA LEU A 24 12.97 0.46 -0.64
C LEU A 24 14.18 1.32 -0.22
N ALA A 25 14.21 1.79 1.04
CA ALA A 25 15.35 2.54 1.58
C ALA A 25 16.61 1.68 1.70
N ARG A 26 16.50 0.41 2.12
CA ARG A 26 17.63 -0.55 2.14
C ARG A 26 18.25 -0.73 0.76
N GLU A 27 17.45 -0.64 -0.30
CA GLU A 27 17.92 -0.67 -1.69
C GLU A 27 18.52 0.67 -2.17
N GLY A 28 18.55 1.70 -1.30
CA GLY A 28 19.16 2.99 -1.54
C GLY A 28 18.24 4.06 -2.12
N ALA A 29 16.92 3.85 -2.12
CA ALA A 29 15.97 4.86 -2.54
C ALA A 29 15.86 5.99 -1.49
N ASN A 30 15.82 7.24 -1.95
CA ASN A 30 15.36 8.36 -1.12
C ASN A 30 13.85 8.20 -0.87
N ILE A 31 13.36 8.58 0.30
CA ILE A 31 11.98 8.33 0.71
C ILE A 31 11.22 9.65 0.90
N VAL A 32 10.04 9.71 0.31
CA VAL A 32 9.01 10.67 0.65
C VAL A 32 7.98 9.93 1.50
N LEU A 33 7.95 10.24 2.80
CA LEU A 33 6.96 9.75 3.75
C LEU A 33 5.68 10.56 3.64
N ASN A 34 4.55 9.90 3.79
CA ASN A 34 3.23 10.50 3.94
C ASN A 34 2.42 9.70 4.96
N GLY A 35 1.55 10.35 5.70
CA GLY A 35 0.66 9.74 6.67
C GLY A 35 0.45 10.64 7.88
N PHE A 36 -0.21 10.11 8.89
CA PHE A 36 -0.52 10.81 10.13
C PHE A 36 0.09 10.10 11.34
N GLY A 37 0.04 10.74 12.51
CA GLY A 37 0.56 10.19 13.76
C GLY A 37 2.04 10.53 13.97
N ASP A 38 2.80 9.60 14.53
CA ASP A 38 4.24 9.79 14.74
C ASP A 38 4.97 9.82 13.39
N VAL A 39 5.71 10.88 13.16
CA VAL A 39 6.51 11.11 11.95
C VAL A 39 8.00 10.97 12.24
N GLU A 40 8.44 11.49 13.38
CA GLU A 40 9.87 11.60 13.67
C GLU A 40 10.52 10.24 13.94
N GLY A 41 9.82 9.31 14.60
CA GLY A 41 10.31 7.95 14.79
C GLY A 41 10.58 7.23 13.46
N PRO A 42 9.57 7.03 12.60
CA PRO A 42 9.73 6.43 11.28
C PRO A 42 10.77 7.13 10.39
N LYS A 43 10.82 8.47 10.44
CA LYS A 43 11.80 9.26 9.68
C LYS A 43 13.22 8.97 10.14
N ALA A 44 13.46 8.95 11.45
CA ALA A 44 14.77 8.64 12.03
C ALA A 44 15.20 7.20 11.68
N GLU A 45 14.30 6.23 11.77
CA GLU A 45 14.58 4.84 11.39
C GLU A 45 15.02 4.71 9.92
N LEU A 46 14.35 5.42 9.01
CA LEU A 46 14.70 5.41 7.60
C LEU A 46 16.01 6.16 7.32
N GLN A 47 16.25 7.29 7.99
CA GLN A 47 17.51 8.03 7.86
C GLN A 47 18.72 7.22 8.35
N ALA A 48 18.54 6.37 9.35
CA ALA A 48 19.58 5.45 9.83
C ALA A 48 20.01 4.43 8.75
N LEU A 49 19.21 4.21 7.70
CA LEU A 49 19.59 3.40 6.54
C LEU A 49 20.48 4.15 5.52
N GLY A 50 20.85 5.41 5.80
CA GLY A 50 21.77 6.18 4.98
C GLY A 50 21.15 6.85 3.75
N VAL A 51 19.83 6.99 3.71
CA VAL A 51 19.08 7.63 2.60
C VAL A 51 18.50 8.98 3.04
N LYS A 52 18.18 9.83 2.05
CA LYS A 52 17.45 11.07 2.34
C LYS A 52 15.98 10.77 2.53
N VAL A 53 15.40 11.38 3.58
CA VAL A 53 13.99 11.20 3.93
C VAL A 53 13.34 12.55 4.14
N VAL A 54 12.25 12.80 3.44
CA VAL A 54 11.38 13.97 3.64
C VAL A 54 9.96 13.52 3.95
N TYR A 55 9.16 14.38 4.53
CA TYR A 55 7.78 14.10 4.91
C TYR A 55 6.83 15.15 4.34
N HIS A 56 5.65 14.72 3.91
CA HIS A 56 4.54 15.59 3.54
C HIS A 56 3.21 15.03 4.08
N GLY A 57 2.50 15.84 4.87
CA GLY A 57 1.27 15.45 5.58
C GLY A 57 -0.01 15.52 4.77
N ALA A 58 0.03 15.31 3.44
CA ALA A 58 -1.17 15.36 2.59
C ALA A 58 -2.26 14.40 3.06
N ASP A 59 -3.48 14.91 3.15
CA ASP A 59 -4.69 14.12 3.30
C ASP A 59 -5.04 13.48 1.95
N MET A 60 -4.94 12.16 1.89
CA MET A 60 -5.15 11.39 0.66
C MET A 60 -6.61 11.38 0.19
N SER A 61 -7.55 11.96 0.95
CA SER A 61 -8.92 12.20 0.48
C SER A 61 -9.06 13.47 -0.38
N LYS A 62 -8.01 14.32 -0.43
CA LYS A 62 -8.05 15.63 -1.05
C LYS A 62 -7.12 15.71 -2.28
N PRO A 63 -7.64 15.78 -3.49
CA PRO A 63 -6.83 15.84 -4.72
C PRO A 63 -5.80 16.97 -4.74
N SER A 64 -6.16 18.16 -4.21
CA SER A 64 -5.24 19.30 -4.14
C SER A 64 -4.05 19.08 -3.21
N GLU A 65 -4.25 18.36 -2.10
CA GLU A 65 -3.15 18.03 -1.18
C GLU A 65 -2.24 16.94 -1.77
N ILE A 66 -2.80 15.99 -2.55
CA ILE A 66 -2.02 15.01 -3.32
C ILE A 66 -1.15 15.73 -4.36
N GLU A 67 -1.70 16.69 -5.08
CA GLU A 67 -0.94 17.50 -6.06
C GLU A 67 0.20 18.28 -5.38
N ALA A 68 -0.07 18.91 -4.24
CA ALA A 68 0.95 19.61 -3.45
C ALA A 68 2.08 18.65 -3.00
N MET A 69 1.73 17.44 -2.54
CA MET A 69 2.71 16.41 -2.16
C MET A 69 3.57 15.97 -3.35
N MET A 70 2.99 15.74 -4.51
CA MET A 70 3.73 15.33 -5.71
C MET A 70 4.67 16.44 -6.18
N THR A 71 4.21 17.70 -6.13
CA THR A 71 5.03 18.89 -6.44
C THR A 71 6.19 19.03 -5.45
N PHE A 72 5.91 18.86 -4.16
CA PHE A 72 6.93 18.86 -3.10
C PHE A 72 7.98 17.77 -3.33
N ALA A 73 7.56 16.53 -3.62
CA ALA A 73 8.48 15.43 -3.89
C ALA A 73 9.39 15.72 -5.10
N ALA A 74 8.83 16.29 -6.16
CA ALA A 74 9.59 16.70 -7.34
C ALA A 74 10.59 17.83 -7.03
N ALA A 75 10.22 18.81 -6.21
CA ALA A 75 11.12 19.89 -5.79
C ALA A 75 12.29 19.37 -4.94
N GLN A 76 12.07 18.34 -4.10
CA GLN A 76 13.10 17.77 -3.22
C GLN A 76 14.08 16.85 -3.97
N PHE A 77 13.59 16.06 -4.93
CA PHE A 77 14.35 14.96 -5.54
C PHE A 77 14.32 14.92 -7.08
N GLY A 78 13.69 15.89 -7.73
CA GLY A 78 13.54 15.96 -9.17
C GLY A 78 12.33 15.21 -9.70
N ARG A 79 12.07 13.98 -9.24
CA ARG A 79 10.88 13.20 -9.61
C ARG A 79 10.62 12.07 -8.62
N VAL A 80 9.41 11.50 -8.70
CA VAL A 80 9.07 10.23 -8.07
C VAL A 80 9.35 9.10 -9.07
N ASP A 81 10.29 8.21 -8.74
CA ASP A 81 10.63 7.03 -9.56
C ASP A 81 9.79 5.81 -9.17
N VAL A 82 9.55 5.62 -7.88
CA VAL A 82 8.71 4.55 -7.33
C VAL A 82 7.54 5.18 -6.59
N LEU A 83 6.33 4.89 -7.02
CA LEU A 83 5.10 5.33 -6.35
C LEU A 83 4.43 4.11 -5.69
N VAL A 84 4.30 4.14 -4.36
CA VAL A 84 3.56 3.11 -3.62
C VAL A 84 2.27 3.72 -3.09
N ASN A 85 1.15 3.35 -3.71
CA ASN A 85 -0.19 3.71 -3.28
C ASN A 85 -0.63 2.73 -2.18
N ASN A 86 -0.33 3.06 -0.92
CA ASN A 86 -0.61 2.21 0.23
C ASN A 86 -1.67 2.81 1.17
N ALA A 87 -1.85 4.12 1.22
CA ALA A 87 -2.84 4.74 2.09
C ALA A 87 -4.21 4.09 1.94
N GLY A 88 -4.85 3.78 3.07
CA GLY A 88 -6.15 3.14 3.06
C GLY A 88 -6.82 3.16 4.42
N ILE A 89 -8.15 3.18 4.39
CA ILE A 89 -9.01 3.07 5.56
C ILE A 89 -10.07 2.00 5.32
N GLN A 90 -10.69 1.54 6.40
CA GLN A 90 -11.79 0.60 6.34
C GLN A 90 -12.90 1.03 7.29
N HIS A 91 -14.14 0.78 6.89
CA HIS A 91 -15.31 0.81 7.73
C HIS A 91 -16.09 -0.50 7.53
N VAL A 92 -16.66 -1.03 8.60
CA VAL A 92 -17.38 -2.31 8.60
C VAL A 92 -18.81 -2.05 9.02
N ALA A 93 -19.76 -2.32 8.13
CA ALA A 93 -21.18 -2.25 8.36
C ALA A 93 -21.93 -3.03 7.28
N ARG A 94 -23.14 -3.51 7.57
CA ARG A 94 -24.04 -4.06 6.55
C ARG A 94 -24.37 -2.99 5.52
N LEU A 95 -24.66 -3.40 4.28
CA LEU A 95 -24.86 -2.46 3.18
C LEU A 95 -25.98 -1.44 3.46
N GLU A 96 -27.09 -1.90 4.03
CA GLU A 96 -28.24 -1.08 4.38
C GLU A 96 -27.96 -0.07 5.51
N ASP A 97 -26.97 -0.37 6.37
CA ASP A 97 -26.55 0.46 7.52
C ASP A 97 -25.25 1.23 7.25
N PHE A 98 -24.69 1.12 6.03
CA PHE A 98 -23.38 1.71 5.72
C PHE A 98 -23.50 3.23 5.55
N PRO A 99 -22.83 4.06 6.39
CA PRO A 99 -22.95 5.52 6.29
C PRO A 99 -22.36 6.03 4.95
N PRO A 100 -23.13 6.84 4.16
CA PRO A 100 -22.68 7.35 2.86
C PRO A 100 -21.33 8.08 2.94
N GLU A 101 -21.13 8.89 3.97
CA GLU A 101 -19.88 9.64 4.16
C GLU A 101 -18.67 8.73 4.43
N LYS A 102 -18.88 7.54 4.99
CA LYS A 102 -17.83 6.53 5.15
C LYS A 102 -17.53 5.82 3.84
N TRP A 103 -18.57 5.57 3.02
CA TRP A 103 -18.38 5.08 1.66
C TRP A 103 -17.51 6.05 0.86
N ASP A 104 -17.89 7.33 0.81
CA ASP A 104 -17.17 8.36 0.06
C ASP A 104 -15.70 8.48 0.52
N ALA A 105 -15.46 8.48 1.83
CA ALA A 105 -14.12 8.54 2.39
C ALA A 105 -13.27 7.31 2.01
N VAL A 106 -13.85 6.10 2.06
CA VAL A 106 -13.15 4.86 1.66
C VAL A 106 -12.79 4.90 0.16
N ILE A 107 -13.72 5.28 -0.71
CA ILE A 107 -13.47 5.40 -2.15
C ILE A 107 -12.40 6.48 -2.42
N ALA A 108 -12.52 7.64 -1.80
CA ALA A 108 -11.56 8.74 -1.98
C ALA A 108 -10.13 8.31 -1.62
N ILE A 109 -9.93 7.69 -0.45
CA ILE A 109 -8.60 7.34 0.05
C ILE A 109 -8.05 6.07 -0.59
N ASN A 110 -8.88 5.00 -0.73
CA ASN A 110 -8.36 3.69 -1.16
C ASN A 110 -8.28 3.53 -2.69
N LEU A 111 -8.98 4.37 -3.46
CA LEU A 111 -9.03 4.26 -4.92
C LEU A 111 -8.68 5.57 -5.61
N SER A 112 -9.45 6.65 -5.36
CA SER A 112 -9.27 7.92 -6.08
C SER A 112 -7.89 8.54 -5.83
N SER A 113 -7.34 8.41 -4.62
CA SER A 113 -6.00 8.88 -4.30
C SER A 113 -4.92 8.24 -5.18
N ALA A 114 -5.02 6.92 -5.40
CA ALA A 114 -4.09 6.18 -6.25
C ALA A 114 -4.16 6.65 -7.71
N PHE A 115 -5.37 6.94 -8.22
CA PHE A 115 -5.55 7.55 -9.53
C PHE A 115 -4.85 8.92 -9.60
N HIS A 116 -5.11 9.82 -8.64
CA HIS A 116 -4.53 11.16 -8.64
C HIS A 116 -3.00 11.13 -8.56
N ALA A 117 -2.42 10.36 -7.64
CA ALA A 117 -0.97 10.24 -7.50
C ALA A 117 -0.32 9.62 -8.74
N THR A 118 -0.92 8.55 -9.28
CA THR A 118 -0.43 7.87 -10.50
C THR A 118 -0.44 8.81 -11.70
N ARG A 119 -1.55 9.54 -11.94
CA ARG A 119 -1.68 10.52 -13.03
C ARG A 119 -0.58 11.58 -12.98
N LEU A 120 -0.22 12.03 -11.78
CA LEU A 120 0.81 13.06 -11.58
C LEU A 120 2.25 12.51 -11.70
N ALA A 121 2.48 11.23 -11.37
CA ALA A 121 3.80 10.61 -11.47
C ALA A 121 4.16 10.20 -12.91
N LEU A 122 3.19 9.73 -13.68
CA LEU A 122 3.39 9.11 -15.00
C LEU A 122 4.17 9.96 -16.01
N PRO A 123 3.92 11.28 -16.18
CA PRO A 123 4.65 12.07 -17.18
C PRO A 123 6.17 12.04 -16.97
N ALA A 124 6.63 12.23 -15.73
CA ALA A 124 8.06 12.22 -15.41
C ALA A 124 8.67 10.80 -15.52
N MET A 125 7.93 9.76 -15.14
CA MET A 125 8.34 8.37 -15.29
C MET A 125 8.48 8.00 -16.77
N LYS A 126 7.54 8.41 -17.65
CA LYS A 126 7.60 8.19 -19.10
C LYS A 126 8.77 8.93 -19.72
N ALA A 127 8.99 10.20 -19.38
CA ALA A 127 10.12 10.99 -19.88
C ALA A 127 11.48 10.35 -19.53
N ALA A 128 11.57 9.73 -18.34
CA ALA A 128 12.77 9.01 -17.91
C ALA A 128 12.87 7.59 -18.48
N ASN A 129 11.84 7.12 -19.17
CA ASN A 129 11.64 5.72 -19.59
C ASN A 129 11.89 4.72 -18.44
N TRP A 130 11.54 5.09 -17.21
CA TRP A 130 11.64 4.24 -16.03
C TRP A 130 10.68 4.70 -14.95
N GLY A 131 9.89 3.80 -14.42
CA GLY A 131 8.99 4.05 -13.30
C GLY A 131 8.43 2.74 -12.74
N ARG A 132 8.09 2.76 -11.45
CA ARG A 132 7.46 1.64 -10.76
C ARG A 132 6.26 2.14 -9.97
N ILE A 133 5.08 1.66 -10.31
CA ILE A 133 3.84 1.95 -9.58
C ILE A 133 3.40 0.67 -8.92
N ILE A 134 3.28 0.72 -7.59
CA ILE A 134 2.91 -0.42 -6.75
C ILE A 134 1.65 -0.02 -5.98
N ASN A 135 0.55 -0.71 -6.24
CA ASN A 135 -0.71 -0.49 -5.57
C ASN A 135 -0.89 -1.54 -4.47
N VAL A 136 -0.97 -1.12 -3.22
CA VAL A 136 -1.31 -2.02 -2.11
C VAL A 136 -2.82 -2.20 -2.09
N ALA A 137 -3.26 -3.24 -2.79
CA ALA A 137 -4.67 -3.62 -2.83
C ALA A 137 -5.06 -4.38 -1.55
N SER A 138 -5.50 -5.61 -1.67
CA SER A 138 -5.86 -6.56 -0.62
C SER A 138 -6.29 -7.84 -1.30
N VAL A 139 -6.35 -8.95 -0.58
CA VAL A 139 -7.14 -10.12 -0.99
C VAL A 139 -8.59 -9.72 -1.33
N HIS A 140 -9.13 -8.69 -0.66
CA HIS A 140 -10.43 -8.09 -0.97
C HIS A 140 -10.48 -7.29 -2.30
N GLY A 141 -9.41 -7.26 -3.06
CA GLY A 141 -9.41 -6.86 -4.47
C GLY A 141 -9.67 -8.03 -5.43
N LEU A 142 -9.76 -9.26 -4.91
CA LEU A 142 -9.93 -10.51 -5.66
C LEU A 142 -11.17 -11.27 -5.20
N VAL A 143 -11.45 -11.25 -3.90
CA VAL A 143 -12.62 -11.90 -3.27
C VAL A 143 -13.35 -10.91 -2.36
N ALA A 144 -14.53 -11.27 -1.87
CA ALA A 144 -15.32 -10.42 -0.99
C ALA A 144 -15.47 -10.99 0.42
N SER A 145 -15.86 -10.14 1.35
CA SER A 145 -16.37 -10.52 2.67
C SER A 145 -17.60 -9.66 2.99
N PRO A 146 -18.56 -10.17 3.75
CA PRO A 146 -19.71 -9.38 4.22
C PRO A 146 -19.24 -8.11 4.96
N GLU A 147 -20.10 -7.10 4.99
CA GLU A 147 -19.92 -5.86 5.76
C GLU A 147 -18.74 -4.96 5.33
N LYS A 148 -18.11 -5.25 4.18
CA LYS A 148 -16.95 -4.51 3.65
C LYS A 148 -17.21 -3.90 2.27
N SER A 149 -18.45 -3.46 2.00
CA SER A 149 -18.89 -3.03 0.66
C SER A 149 -17.96 -1.99 0.01
N ALA A 150 -17.71 -0.86 0.68
CA ALA A 150 -16.85 0.21 0.15
C ALA A 150 -15.39 -0.24 -0.02
N TYR A 151 -14.86 -0.99 0.95
CA TYR A 151 -13.48 -1.47 0.91
C TYR A 151 -13.26 -2.46 -0.23
N VAL A 152 -14.15 -3.44 -0.38
CA VAL A 152 -14.11 -4.43 -1.47
C VAL A 152 -14.23 -3.74 -2.83
N ALA A 153 -15.19 -2.82 -2.98
CA ALA A 153 -15.36 -2.05 -4.21
C ALA A 153 -14.10 -1.25 -4.57
N ALA A 154 -13.51 -0.53 -3.59
CA ALA A 154 -12.30 0.24 -3.80
C ALA A 154 -11.10 -0.63 -4.18
N LYS A 155 -10.91 -1.78 -3.51
CA LYS A 155 -9.76 -2.66 -3.77
C LYS A 155 -9.89 -3.43 -5.09
N HIS A 156 -11.10 -3.83 -5.51
CA HIS A 156 -11.36 -4.33 -6.87
C HIS A 156 -11.09 -3.25 -7.92
N GLY A 157 -11.58 -2.02 -7.68
CA GLY A 157 -11.30 -0.87 -8.54
C GLY A 157 -9.81 -0.59 -8.68
N LEU A 158 -9.04 -0.73 -7.60
CA LEU A 158 -7.58 -0.51 -7.60
C LEU A 158 -6.85 -1.59 -8.43
N VAL A 159 -7.30 -2.85 -8.38
CA VAL A 159 -6.78 -3.92 -9.26
C VAL A 159 -7.14 -3.62 -10.72
N GLY A 160 -8.34 -3.12 -11.00
CA GLY A 160 -8.74 -2.66 -12.33
C GLY A 160 -7.86 -1.52 -12.84
N LEU A 161 -7.66 -0.48 -12.02
CA LEU A 161 -6.77 0.65 -12.33
C LEU A 161 -5.33 0.17 -12.63
N THR A 162 -4.81 -0.77 -11.84
CA THR A 162 -3.47 -1.36 -12.05
C THR A 162 -3.32 -1.93 -13.45
N LYS A 163 -4.31 -2.68 -13.93
CA LYS A 163 -4.31 -3.29 -15.27
C LYS A 163 -4.33 -2.24 -16.38
N VAL A 164 -5.18 -1.23 -16.25
CA VAL A 164 -5.27 -0.14 -17.24
C VAL A 164 -3.95 0.61 -17.34
N VAL A 165 -3.37 1.03 -16.20
CA VAL A 165 -2.08 1.74 -16.18
C VAL A 165 -0.96 0.89 -16.77
N ALA A 166 -0.94 -0.42 -16.50
CA ALA A 166 0.05 -1.33 -17.07
C ALA A 166 -0.07 -1.43 -18.59
N LEU A 167 -1.30 -1.57 -19.12
CA LEU A 167 -1.55 -1.66 -20.57
C LEU A 167 -1.19 -0.37 -21.30
N GLU A 168 -1.56 0.79 -20.78
CA GLU A 168 -1.24 2.10 -21.38
C GLU A 168 0.26 2.40 -21.40
N ASN A 169 1.06 1.69 -20.59
CA ASN A 169 2.50 1.87 -20.49
C ASN A 169 3.29 0.63 -20.95
N ALA A 170 2.64 -0.32 -21.64
CA ALA A 170 3.24 -1.61 -22.00
C ALA A 170 4.50 -1.49 -22.86
N THR A 171 4.61 -0.43 -23.66
CA THR A 171 5.77 -0.16 -24.55
C THR A 171 6.81 0.78 -23.94
N THR A 172 6.65 1.14 -22.65
CA THR A 172 7.59 2.03 -21.94
C THR A 172 8.33 1.28 -20.82
N GLY A 173 9.34 1.94 -20.23
CA GLY A 173 10.03 1.43 -19.03
C GLY A 173 9.23 1.54 -17.72
N VAL A 174 7.94 1.93 -17.77
CA VAL A 174 7.07 2.06 -16.58
C VAL A 174 6.28 0.78 -16.39
N THR A 175 6.25 0.26 -15.15
CA THR A 175 5.40 -0.88 -14.78
C THR A 175 4.41 -0.47 -13.69
N CYS A 176 3.25 -1.11 -13.67
CA CYS A 176 2.25 -0.96 -12.62
C CYS A 176 1.77 -2.34 -12.19
N ASN A 177 1.84 -2.63 -10.88
CA ASN A 177 1.45 -3.91 -10.30
C ASN A 177 0.76 -3.71 -8.95
N ALA A 178 -0.07 -4.68 -8.55
CA ALA A 178 -0.75 -4.68 -7.26
C ALA A 178 -0.22 -5.80 -6.36
N ILE A 179 -0.05 -5.49 -5.08
CA ILE A 179 0.14 -6.46 -4.00
C ILE A 179 -1.22 -6.65 -3.33
N CYS A 180 -1.62 -7.90 -3.14
CA CYS A 180 -2.90 -8.28 -2.54
C CYS A 180 -2.67 -9.06 -1.23
N PRO A 181 -2.41 -8.37 -0.10
CA PRO A 181 -2.18 -9.04 1.17
C PRO A 181 -3.47 -9.64 1.74
N GLY A 182 -3.33 -10.74 2.50
CA GLY A 182 -4.29 -11.19 3.48
C GLY A 182 -4.14 -10.46 4.81
N TRP A 183 -4.07 -11.20 5.93
CA TRP A 183 -3.80 -10.64 7.24
C TRP A 183 -2.32 -10.28 7.39
N VAL A 184 -2.05 -9.00 7.62
CA VAL A 184 -0.68 -8.49 7.86
C VAL A 184 -0.53 -8.08 9.31
N LEU A 185 0.48 -8.59 10.00
CA LEU A 185 0.76 -8.25 11.39
C LEU A 185 1.23 -6.78 11.50
N THR A 186 0.28 -5.92 11.75
CA THR A 186 0.49 -4.49 11.98
C THR A 186 0.03 -4.11 13.38
N PRO A 187 0.40 -2.93 13.92
CA PRO A 187 -0.15 -2.46 15.20
C PRO A 187 -1.68 -2.43 15.24
N LEU A 188 -2.34 -2.20 14.10
CA LEU A 188 -3.80 -2.23 14.00
C LEU A 188 -4.35 -3.66 14.16
N VAL A 189 -3.73 -4.64 13.51
CA VAL A 189 -4.14 -6.05 13.60
C VAL A 189 -3.81 -6.61 14.98
N GLN A 190 -2.66 -6.23 15.57
CA GLN A 190 -2.35 -6.63 16.95
C GLN A 190 -3.44 -6.17 17.93
N LYS A 191 -3.93 -4.94 17.81
CA LYS A 191 -5.06 -4.46 18.65
C LYS A 191 -6.34 -5.27 18.45
N GLN A 192 -6.59 -5.81 17.26
CA GLN A 192 -7.74 -6.70 17.01
C GLN A 192 -7.54 -8.05 17.69
N VAL A 193 -6.33 -8.61 17.67
CA VAL A 193 -5.98 -9.84 18.40
C VAL A 193 -6.17 -9.62 19.90
N ASP A 194 -5.63 -8.52 20.45
CA ASP A 194 -5.73 -8.19 21.88
C ASP A 194 -7.22 -8.02 22.31
N ALA A 195 -8.03 -7.33 21.52
CA ALA A 195 -9.45 -7.15 21.78
C ALA A 195 -10.22 -8.49 21.75
N ARG A 196 -9.90 -9.37 20.77
CA ARG A 196 -10.49 -10.72 20.69
C ARG A 196 -10.10 -11.58 21.89
N ALA A 197 -8.82 -11.55 22.29
CA ALA A 197 -8.33 -12.26 23.46
C ALA A 197 -9.05 -11.83 24.73
N LEU A 198 -9.20 -10.52 24.93
CA LEU A 198 -9.91 -9.95 26.08
C LEU A 198 -11.41 -10.36 26.09
N ALA A 199 -12.10 -10.21 24.97
CA ALA A 199 -13.52 -10.52 24.86
C ALA A 199 -13.79 -12.03 25.05
N GLY A 200 -12.93 -12.88 24.49
CA GLY A 200 -13.03 -14.34 24.60
C GLY A 200 -12.46 -14.93 25.89
N LYS A 201 -11.76 -14.14 26.70
CA LYS A 201 -10.97 -14.59 27.86
C LYS A 201 -10.01 -15.73 27.51
N ILE A 202 -9.34 -15.60 26.37
CA ILE A 202 -8.38 -16.55 25.81
C ILE A 202 -7.00 -15.89 25.68
N SER A 203 -5.97 -16.69 25.39
CA SER A 203 -4.63 -16.15 25.11
C SER A 203 -4.57 -15.42 23.76
N ASN A 204 -3.57 -14.55 23.58
CA ASN A 204 -3.30 -13.92 22.28
C ASN A 204 -2.99 -14.98 21.19
N ASP A 205 -2.30 -16.06 21.52
CA ASP A 205 -2.02 -17.16 20.59
C ASP A 205 -3.30 -17.83 20.11
N GLU A 206 -4.25 -18.06 21.02
CA GLU A 206 -5.55 -18.64 20.67
C GLU A 206 -6.38 -17.65 19.84
N ALA A 207 -6.41 -16.37 20.21
CA ALA A 207 -7.08 -15.33 19.45
C ALA A 207 -6.50 -15.20 18.04
N THR A 208 -5.17 -15.30 17.91
CA THR A 208 -4.47 -15.32 16.62
C THR A 208 -4.88 -16.52 15.78
N ARG A 209 -4.86 -17.73 16.37
CA ARG A 209 -5.28 -18.95 15.65
C ARG A 209 -6.72 -18.85 15.15
N GLN A 210 -7.63 -18.32 15.98
CA GLN A 210 -9.01 -18.12 15.57
C GLN A 210 -9.16 -17.11 14.45
N LEU A 211 -8.44 -15.97 14.53
CA LEU A 211 -8.48 -14.94 13.50
C LEU A 211 -7.96 -15.44 12.14
N LEU A 212 -6.82 -16.11 12.14
CA LEU A 212 -6.22 -16.67 10.93
C LEU A 212 -7.05 -17.84 10.38
N GLY A 213 -7.52 -18.73 11.25
CA GLY A 213 -8.30 -19.91 10.89
C GLY A 213 -9.62 -19.60 10.20
N GLU A 214 -10.10 -18.36 10.30
CA GLU A 214 -11.30 -17.93 9.58
C GLU A 214 -11.08 -17.88 8.06
N LYS A 215 -9.83 -17.57 7.60
CA LYS A 215 -9.58 -17.20 6.20
C LYS A 215 -8.21 -17.60 5.65
N GLU A 216 -7.18 -17.77 6.48
CA GLU A 216 -5.81 -18.04 6.01
C GLU A 216 -5.36 -19.47 6.30
N PRO A 217 -5.37 -20.36 5.29
CA PRO A 217 -4.95 -21.76 5.45
C PRO A 217 -3.52 -21.94 5.99
N SER A 218 -2.62 -21.00 5.70
CA SER A 218 -1.24 -21.03 6.20
C SER A 218 -1.12 -20.88 7.71
N MET A 219 -2.17 -20.35 8.38
CA MET A 219 -2.18 -20.03 9.80
C MET A 219 -1.03 -19.09 10.23
N GLN A 220 -0.56 -18.23 9.31
CA GLN A 220 0.54 -17.30 9.53
C GLN A 220 0.18 -15.91 9.02
N PHE A 221 0.50 -14.88 9.79
CA PHE A 221 0.44 -13.51 9.30
C PHE A 221 1.53 -13.26 8.27
N THR A 222 1.20 -12.53 7.22
CA THR A 222 2.21 -11.84 6.41
C THR A 222 2.80 -10.67 7.22
N THR A 223 4.08 -10.39 7.05
CA THR A 223 4.76 -9.26 7.70
C THR A 223 4.88 -8.07 6.75
N PRO A 224 4.97 -6.83 7.27
CA PRO A 224 5.29 -5.65 6.45
C PRO A 224 6.62 -5.78 5.70
N GLU A 225 7.59 -6.49 6.27
CA GLU A 225 8.90 -6.78 5.69
C GLU A 225 8.78 -7.67 4.45
N GLU A 226 8.01 -8.76 4.51
CA GLU A 226 7.77 -9.66 3.37
C GLU A 226 7.09 -8.91 2.21
N LEU A 227 6.11 -8.03 2.51
CA LEU A 227 5.51 -7.16 1.50
C LEU A 227 6.53 -6.19 0.90
N GLY A 228 7.46 -5.72 1.73
CA GLY A 228 8.58 -4.87 1.32
C GLY A 228 9.49 -5.57 0.30
N GLU A 229 9.84 -6.83 0.54
CA GLU A 229 10.68 -7.62 -0.37
C GLU A 229 9.97 -7.86 -1.73
N LEU A 230 8.66 -8.07 -1.73
CA LEU A 230 7.89 -8.16 -2.98
C LEU A 230 7.88 -6.82 -3.73
N ALA A 231 7.79 -5.70 -3.02
CA ALA A 231 7.89 -4.37 -3.64
C ALA A 231 9.29 -4.13 -4.24
N VAL A 232 10.35 -4.58 -3.58
CA VAL A 232 11.72 -4.56 -4.10
C VAL A 232 11.83 -5.43 -5.35
N PHE A 233 11.26 -6.63 -5.35
CA PHE A 233 11.20 -7.48 -6.54
C PHE A 233 10.54 -6.75 -7.72
N PHE A 234 9.40 -6.09 -7.52
CA PHE A 234 8.75 -5.31 -8.59
C PHE A 234 9.60 -4.15 -9.11
N CYS A 235 10.55 -3.67 -8.34
CA CYS A 235 11.51 -2.66 -8.76
C CYS A 235 12.73 -3.25 -9.50
N SER A 236 12.95 -4.55 -9.42
CA SER A 236 14.13 -5.23 -9.97
C SER A 236 14.07 -5.38 -11.50
N PRO A 237 15.22 -5.58 -12.19
CA PRO A 237 15.23 -5.92 -13.60
C PRO A 237 14.47 -7.19 -13.94
N ALA A 238 14.42 -8.17 -13.02
CA ALA A 238 13.70 -9.43 -13.22
C ALA A 238 12.18 -9.20 -13.39
N ALA A 239 11.64 -8.11 -12.84
CA ALA A 239 10.22 -7.76 -12.93
C ALA A 239 9.88 -6.82 -14.10
N ASN A 240 10.81 -6.51 -15.01
CA ASN A 240 10.55 -5.57 -16.11
C ASN A 240 9.37 -5.98 -17.00
N ASN A 241 9.07 -7.26 -17.10
CA ASN A 241 7.92 -7.77 -17.85
C ASN A 241 6.76 -8.26 -16.93
N VAL A 242 6.82 -7.98 -15.65
CA VAL A 242 5.69 -8.17 -14.73
C VAL A 242 4.84 -6.91 -14.78
N ARG A 243 3.67 -6.99 -15.43
CA ARG A 243 2.82 -5.84 -15.75
C ARG A 243 1.35 -6.16 -15.51
N GLY A 244 0.70 -5.38 -14.67
CA GLY A 244 -0.74 -5.49 -14.41
C GLY A 244 -1.14 -6.68 -13.53
N VAL A 245 -0.19 -7.32 -12.83
CA VAL A 245 -0.52 -8.43 -11.94
C VAL A 245 -1.19 -7.93 -10.66
N ALA A 246 -2.05 -8.78 -10.10
CA ALA A 246 -2.53 -8.68 -8.73
C ALA A 246 -1.92 -9.88 -7.98
N TRP A 247 -0.82 -9.64 -7.27
CA TRP A 247 -0.01 -10.68 -6.65
C TRP A 247 -0.43 -10.90 -5.20
N ASN A 248 -0.90 -12.12 -4.90
CA ASN A 248 -1.35 -12.50 -3.57
C ASN A 248 -0.18 -12.74 -2.61
N MET A 249 -0.34 -12.25 -1.38
CA MET A 249 0.41 -12.67 -0.19
C MET A 249 -0.60 -12.82 0.94
N ASP A 250 -1.41 -13.89 0.89
CA ASP A 250 -2.65 -14.04 1.63
C ASP A 250 -2.78 -15.40 2.33
N GLY A 251 -1.68 -16.11 2.49
CA GLY A 251 -1.66 -17.41 3.16
C GLY A 251 -2.56 -18.49 2.52
N GLY A 252 -2.94 -18.30 1.25
CA GLY A 252 -3.82 -19.21 0.52
C GLY A 252 -5.31 -18.83 0.62
N TRP A 253 -5.66 -17.68 1.18
CA TRP A 253 -7.05 -17.24 1.31
C TRP A 253 -7.80 -17.25 -0.03
N ALA A 254 -7.22 -16.71 -1.10
CA ALA A 254 -7.87 -16.65 -2.41
C ALA A 254 -7.70 -17.93 -3.26
N ALA A 255 -7.05 -18.97 -2.74
CA ALA A 255 -6.85 -20.24 -3.44
C ALA A 255 -7.93 -21.28 -3.13
N GLN A 256 -8.93 -20.95 -2.30
CA GLN A 256 -10.03 -21.81 -1.89
C GLN A 256 -11.26 -21.63 -2.78
#